data_4021d2feb8a5e7c9eb61b5f9a7ff837b
#
_entry.id   4021d2feb8a5e7c9eb61b5f9a7ff837b
#
_cell.length_a   1.000
_cell.length_b   1.000
_cell.length_c   1.000
_cell.angle_alpha   90.00
_cell.angle_beta   90.00
_cell.angle_gamma   90.00
#
_symmetry.space_group_name_H-M   'P 1'
#
loop_
_entity.id
_entity.type
_entity.pdbx_description
1 polymer ?
#
loop_
_entity_poly.entity_id
_entity_poly.type
_entity_poly.pdbx_seq_one_letter_code
_entity_poly.pdbx_strand_id
1 'polypeptide(L)'
;RTKQPAGPPIDQETMARRMLDELPKGFQVYRTANYLLLHQGNEAYARDCGVLFEQLHRGFFTYWKNQHVDLEEPRYPLVALVLANHNEFLKYASQEIGDTAKSVIGYYHLESNRMTTFRVPNLERNIATIIHEATHQLAYNCGLQTRFADNPMWVSEGLAMFFESPDFSNPRGWRGIGRVNAVNLGRFRRYLSSRPDD
;
A
#
# COMPACT_ATOMS: atom_id res chain seq x y z
N ARG A 1 -7.50 5.58 22.41
CA ARG A 1 -7.94 4.63 21.35
C ARG A 1 -9.15 5.23 20.69
N THR A 2 -9.00 5.84 19.52
CA THR A 2 -10.13 6.24 18.68
C THR A 2 -10.73 4.98 18.08
N LYS A 3 -11.98 4.72 18.42
CA LYS A 3 -12.73 3.59 17.85
C LYS A 3 -12.82 3.77 16.32
N GLN A 4 -12.55 2.71 15.58
CA GLN A 4 -12.86 2.65 14.15
C GLN A 4 -14.32 3.03 13.91
N PRO A 5 -14.69 3.60 12.75
CA PRO A 5 -16.05 4.06 12.50
C PRO A 5 -17.07 2.95 12.77
N ALA A 6 -18.11 3.32 13.51
CA ALA A 6 -19.15 2.41 13.98
C ALA A 6 -20.17 2.09 12.86
N GLY A 7 -19.82 1.22 11.95
CA GLY A 7 -20.71 0.63 10.96
C GLY A 7 -20.59 -0.89 10.96
N PRO A 8 -21.58 -1.68 10.49
CA PRO A 8 -21.42 -3.12 10.34
C PRO A 8 -20.29 -3.43 9.36
N PRO A 9 -19.58 -4.58 9.51
CA PRO A 9 -18.62 -5.04 8.50
C PRO A 9 -19.30 -5.10 7.13
N ILE A 10 -18.59 -4.68 6.10
CA ILE A 10 -19.03 -4.77 4.72
C ILE A 10 -18.29 -5.93 4.08
N ASP A 11 -19.00 -6.85 3.45
CA ASP A 11 -18.39 -7.94 2.71
C ASP A 11 -17.76 -7.47 1.40
N GLN A 12 -16.91 -8.32 0.82
CA GLN A 12 -16.19 -7.98 -0.42
C GLN A 12 -17.12 -7.75 -1.62
N GLU A 13 -18.26 -8.41 -1.69
CA GLU A 13 -19.22 -8.26 -2.79
C GLU A 13 -19.89 -6.88 -2.74
N THR A 14 -20.36 -6.51 -1.56
CA THR A 14 -20.95 -5.18 -1.34
C THR A 14 -19.95 -4.07 -1.55
N MET A 15 -18.69 -4.25 -1.08
CA MET A 15 -17.63 -3.28 -1.30
C MET A 15 -17.30 -3.15 -2.80
N ALA A 16 -17.20 -4.28 -3.52
CA ALA A 16 -16.91 -4.27 -4.95
C ALA A 16 -17.96 -3.49 -5.74
N ARG A 17 -19.24 -3.71 -5.46
CA ARG A 17 -20.34 -2.96 -6.10
C ARG A 17 -20.21 -1.46 -5.84
N ARG A 18 -20.03 -1.05 -4.61
CA ARG A 18 -19.85 0.37 -4.26
C ARG A 18 -18.68 0.99 -4.99
N MET A 19 -17.54 0.28 -5.03
CA MET A 19 -16.35 0.77 -5.74
C MET A 19 -16.59 0.90 -7.25
N LEU A 20 -17.25 -0.05 -7.88
CA LEU A 20 -17.57 0.02 -9.32
C LEU A 20 -18.57 1.13 -9.65
N ASP A 21 -19.47 1.48 -8.71
CA ASP A 21 -20.41 2.59 -8.88
C ASP A 21 -19.72 3.95 -8.72
N GLU A 22 -18.70 4.05 -7.86
CA GLU A 22 -17.94 5.29 -7.61
C GLU A 22 -16.85 5.54 -8.66
N LEU A 23 -16.23 4.49 -9.17
CA LEU A 23 -15.08 4.59 -10.08
C LEU A 23 -15.51 4.83 -11.53
N PRO A 24 -14.64 5.43 -12.36
CA PRO A 24 -14.85 5.49 -13.80
C PRO A 24 -15.08 4.10 -14.40
N LYS A 25 -15.79 4.00 -15.52
CA LYS A 25 -16.01 2.73 -16.22
C LYS A 25 -14.69 2.08 -16.65
N GLY A 26 -14.68 0.75 -16.70
CA GLY A 26 -13.53 -0.02 -17.20
C GLY A 26 -12.71 -0.73 -16.11
N PHE A 27 -13.08 -0.58 -14.84
CA PHE A 27 -12.50 -1.39 -13.79
C PHE A 27 -13.10 -2.79 -13.73
N GLN A 28 -12.25 -3.78 -13.47
CA GLN A 28 -12.59 -5.16 -13.18
C GLN A 28 -12.15 -5.49 -11.76
N VAL A 29 -12.75 -6.51 -11.16
CA VAL A 29 -12.53 -6.87 -9.77
C VAL A 29 -11.72 -8.16 -9.67
N TYR A 30 -10.62 -8.13 -8.93
CA TYR A 30 -9.88 -9.30 -8.48
C TYR A 30 -9.90 -9.36 -6.95
N ARG A 31 -10.21 -10.52 -6.38
CA ARG A 31 -10.37 -10.71 -4.93
C ARG A 31 -9.30 -11.63 -4.38
N THR A 32 -8.80 -11.29 -3.21
CA THR A 32 -7.98 -12.17 -2.38
C THR A 32 -8.66 -12.35 -1.01
N ALA A 33 -8.01 -12.97 -0.05
CA ALA A 33 -8.61 -13.18 1.26
C ALA A 33 -8.90 -11.85 2.00
N ASN A 34 -7.97 -10.89 1.94
CA ASN A 34 -8.03 -9.64 2.69
C ASN A 34 -8.18 -8.40 1.80
N TYR A 35 -7.92 -8.51 0.49
CA TYR A 35 -7.89 -7.37 -0.43
C TYR A 35 -8.93 -7.48 -1.53
N LEU A 36 -9.44 -6.32 -1.90
CA LEU A 36 -10.26 -6.09 -3.07
C LEU A 36 -9.47 -5.23 -4.05
N LEU A 37 -8.98 -5.82 -5.14
CA LEU A 37 -8.26 -5.12 -6.18
C LEU A 37 -9.19 -4.75 -7.32
N LEU A 38 -9.22 -3.47 -7.69
CA LEU A 38 -9.92 -3.00 -8.87
C LEU A 38 -8.87 -2.59 -9.91
N HIS A 39 -8.90 -3.19 -11.10
CA HIS A 39 -7.87 -3.01 -12.11
C HIS A 39 -8.45 -2.65 -13.47
N GLN A 40 -7.67 -1.91 -14.27
CA GLN A 40 -7.98 -1.56 -15.65
C GLN A 40 -7.15 -2.42 -16.60
N GLY A 41 -7.69 -3.56 -17.01
CA GLY A 41 -7.18 -4.35 -18.13
C GLY A 41 -6.00 -5.31 -17.86
N ASN A 42 -5.17 -5.12 -16.84
CA ASN A 42 -4.03 -6.02 -16.56
C ASN A 42 -4.30 -6.92 -15.35
N GLU A 43 -5.12 -7.95 -15.56
CA GLU A 43 -5.48 -8.92 -14.52
C GLU A 43 -4.25 -9.68 -13.98
N ALA A 44 -3.30 -10.05 -14.82
CA ALA A 44 -2.09 -10.76 -14.39
C ALA A 44 -1.30 -9.92 -13.38
N TYR A 45 -1.11 -8.64 -13.67
CA TYR A 45 -0.43 -7.74 -12.74
C TYR A 45 -1.25 -7.47 -11.46
N ALA A 46 -2.57 -7.36 -11.56
CA ALA A 46 -3.43 -7.25 -10.38
C ALA A 46 -3.33 -8.50 -9.49
N ARG A 47 -3.24 -9.68 -10.09
CA ARG A 47 -3.00 -10.95 -9.38
C ARG A 47 -1.66 -10.96 -8.66
N ASP A 48 -0.59 -10.52 -9.33
CA ASP A 48 0.75 -10.42 -8.73
C ASP A 48 0.74 -9.45 -7.53
N CYS A 49 0.08 -8.30 -7.66
CA CYS A 49 -0.14 -7.37 -6.56
C CYS A 49 -0.93 -8.02 -5.41
N GLY A 50 -1.97 -8.78 -5.71
CA GLY A 50 -2.77 -9.49 -4.70
C GLY A 50 -1.96 -10.51 -3.91
N VAL A 51 -1.10 -11.28 -4.59
CA VAL A 51 -0.16 -12.20 -3.93
C VAL A 51 0.78 -11.44 -2.99
N LEU A 52 1.32 -10.33 -3.46
CA LEU A 52 2.24 -9.49 -2.69
C LEU A 52 1.56 -8.89 -1.45
N PHE A 53 0.33 -8.39 -1.59
CA PHE A 53 -0.47 -7.85 -0.49
C PHE A 53 -0.78 -8.90 0.57
N GLU A 54 -1.16 -10.11 0.18
CA GLU A 54 -1.42 -11.21 1.12
C GLU A 54 -0.16 -11.68 1.86
N GLN A 55 0.99 -11.66 1.19
CA GLN A 55 2.27 -11.94 1.81
C GLN A 55 2.65 -10.86 2.83
N LEU A 56 2.47 -9.58 2.47
CA LEU A 56 2.69 -8.46 3.39
C LEU A 56 1.75 -8.55 4.59
N HIS A 57 0.46 -8.74 4.38
CA HIS A 57 -0.55 -8.87 5.45
C HIS A 57 -0.10 -9.92 6.47
N ARG A 58 0.19 -11.13 6.00
CA ARG A 58 0.64 -12.23 6.85
C ARG A 58 1.94 -11.89 7.59
N GLY A 59 2.92 -11.31 6.88
CA GLY A 59 4.20 -10.90 7.46
C GLY A 59 4.05 -9.82 8.52
N PHE A 60 3.19 -8.83 8.26
CA PHE A 60 2.92 -7.71 9.14
C PHE A 60 2.29 -8.19 10.46
N PHE A 61 1.20 -8.94 10.40
CA PHE A 61 0.53 -9.45 11.60
C PHE A 61 1.41 -10.45 12.37
N THR A 62 2.15 -11.31 11.67
CA THR A 62 3.09 -12.25 12.31
C THR A 62 4.21 -11.50 13.04
N TYR A 63 4.76 -10.46 12.42
CA TYR A 63 5.81 -9.64 13.04
C TYR A 63 5.32 -9.03 14.37
N TRP A 64 4.19 -8.31 14.33
CA TRP A 64 3.67 -7.63 15.52
C TRP A 64 3.23 -8.60 16.61
N LYS A 65 2.64 -9.73 16.25
CA LYS A 65 2.33 -10.80 17.19
C LYS A 65 3.59 -11.30 17.91
N ASN A 66 4.70 -11.47 17.20
CA ASN A 66 5.99 -11.87 17.77
C ASN A 66 6.61 -10.78 18.66
N GLN A 67 6.21 -9.51 18.47
CA GLN A 67 6.58 -8.40 19.36
C GLN A 67 5.58 -8.21 20.52
N HIS A 68 4.68 -9.15 20.73
CA HIS A 68 3.61 -9.09 21.75
C HIS A 68 2.68 -7.87 21.59
N VAL A 69 2.48 -7.43 20.36
CA VAL A 69 1.52 -6.37 20.02
C VAL A 69 0.35 -7.01 19.31
N ASP A 70 -0.81 -7.02 19.97
CA ASP A 70 -2.05 -7.50 19.39
C ASP A 70 -2.66 -6.41 18.51
N LEU A 71 -2.81 -6.72 17.23
CA LEU A 71 -3.44 -5.87 16.23
C LEU A 71 -4.88 -6.34 15.96
N GLU A 72 -5.75 -5.40 15.66
CA GLU A 72 -7.11 -5.71 15.19
C GLU A 72 -7.06 -6.07 13.71
N GLU A 73 -7.78 -7.12 13.30
CA GLU A 73 -7.97 -7.41 11.88
C GLU A 73 -8.72 -6.25 11.20
N PRO A 74 -8.36 -5.88 9.97
CA PRO A 74 -9.08 -4.84 9.23
C PRO A 74 -10.57 -5.15 9.15
N ARG A 75 -11.38 -4.19 9.56
CA ARG A 75 -12.84 -4.36 9.64
C ARG A 75 -13.52 -4.45 8.28
N TYR A 76 -12.87 -3.93 7.25
CA TYR A 76 -13.35 -3.87 5.87
C TYR A 76 -12.29 -4.45 4.94
N PRO A 77 -12.69 -4.99 3.77
CA PRO A 77 -11.71 -5.37 2.76
C PRO A 77 -10.79 -4.20 2.41
N LEU A 78 -9.50 -4.46 2.34
CA LEU A 78 -8.51 -3.45 1.96
C LEU A 78 -8.60 -3.23 0.44
N VAL A 79 -8.84 -2.00 0.01
CA VAL A 79 -9.06 -1.68 -1.41
C VAL A 79 -7.77 -1.20 -2.06
N ALA A 80 -7.43 -1.79 -3.20
CA ALA A 80 -6.32 -1.35 -4.04
C ALA A 80 -6.77 -1.09 -5.47
N LEU A 81 -6.37 0.04 -6.05
CA LEU A 81 -6.62 0.41 -7.44
C LEU A 81 -5.35 0.19 -8.26
N VAL A 82 -5.47 -0.55 -9.35
CA VAL A 82 -4.39 -0.85 -10.30
C VAL A 82 -4.75 -0.25 -11.65
N LEU A 83 -4.23 0.92 -11.94
CA LEU A 83 -4.54 1.67 -13.16
C LEU A 83 -3.80 1.04 -14.36
N ALA A 84 -4.36 1.20 -15.56
CA ALA A 84 -3.85 0.58 -16.79
C ALA A 84 -2.42 1.03 -17.13
N ASN A 85 -2.11 2.31 -16.90
CA ASN A 85 -0.84 2.93 -17.27
C ASN A 85 -0.67 4.27 -16.53
N HIS A 86 0.48 4.93 -16.75
CA HIS A 86 0.82 6.21 -16.14
C HIS A 86 -0.19 7.32 -16.45
N ASN A 87 -0.74 7.38 -17.66
CA ASN A 87 -1.69 8.44 -18.01
C ASN A 87 -3.00 8.28 -17.25
N GLU A 88 -3.54 7.07 -17.15
CA GLU A 88 -4.74 6.77 -16.36
C GLU A 88 -4.48 7.00 -14.87
N PHE A 89 -3.28 6.64 -14.38
CA PHE A 89 -2.88 6.95 -13.02
C PHE A 89 -2.85 8.46 -12.76
N LEU A 90 -2.21 9.26 -13.60
CA LEU A 90 -2.17 10.71 -13.44
C LEU A 90 -3.57 11.33 -13.45
N LYS A 91 -4.42 10.89 -14.38
CA LYS A 91 -5.79 11.38 -14.51
C LYS A 91 -6.61 11.11 -13.24
N TYR A 92 -6.46 9.93 -12.64
CA TYR A 92 -7.13 9.58 -11.40
C TYR A 92 -6.48 10.27 -10.18
N ALA A 93 -5.18 10.08 -10.01
CA ALA A 93 -4.43 10.54 -8.85
C ALA A 93 -4.43 12.07 -8.68
N SER A 94 -4.42 12.83 -9.79
CA SER A 94 -4.49 14.31 -9.71
C SER A 94 -5.77 14.83 -9.05
N GLN A 95 -6.83 14.04 -9.04
CA GLN A 95 -8.08 14.41 -8.36
C GLN A 95 -8.01 14.19 -6.85
N GLU A 96 -7.20 13.21 -6.39
CA GLU A 96 -7.03 12.90 -4.96
C GLU A 96 -5.85 13.65 -4.32
N ILE A 97 -4.70 13.72 -5.02
CA ILE A 97 -3.44 14.23 -4.46
C ILE A 97 -2.81 15.39 -5.26
N GLY A 98 -3.56 15.97 -6.22
CA GLY A 98 -3.11 17.13 -6.98
C GLY A 98 -1.81 16.91 -7.75
N ASP A 99 -0.93 17.91 -7.73
CA ASP A 99 0.35 17.89 -8.45
C ASP A 99 1.34 16.84 -7.93
N THR A 100 1.18 16.35 -6.71
CA THR A 100 2.00 15.25 -6.14
C THR A 100 1.93 13.99 -6.99
N ALA A 101 0.81 13.77 -7.71
CA ALA A 101 0.62 12.64 -8.62
C ALA A 101 1.74 12.50 -9.66
N LYS A 102 2.37 13.60 -10.08
CA LYS A 102 3.44 13.62 -11.09
C LYS A 102 4.76 13.02 -10.58
N SER A 103 4.97 12.98 -9.26
CA SER A 103 6.22 12.56 -8.63
C SER A 103 6.20 11.14 -8.04
N VAL A 104 5.02 10.53 -7.94
CA VAL A 104 4.82 9.22 -7.33
C VAL A 104 4.40 8.16 -8.35
N ILE A 105 4.58 6.89 -8.01
CA ILE A 105 4.12 5.75 -8.80
C ILE A 105 3.07 4.90 -8.07
N GLY A 106 2.72 5.31 -6.87
CA GLY A 106 1.68 4.77 -6.03
C GLY A 106 1.53 5.62 -4.79
N TYR A 107 0.40 5.53 -4.13
CA TYR A 107 0.11 6.21 -2.87
C TYR A 107 -1.02 5.52 -2.12
N TYR A 108 -1.03 5.67 -0.81
CA TYR A 108 -2.19 5.39 0.03
C TYR A 108 -2.89 6.69 0.36
N HIS A 109 -4.19 6.77 0.10
CA HIS A 109 -4.99 7.95 0.34
C HIS A 109 -5.83 7.79 1.61
N LEU A 110 -5.58 8.64 2.60
CA LEU A 110 -6.20 8.55 3.92
C LEU A 110 -7.74 8.70 3.89
N GLU A 111 -8.26 9.60 3.07
CA GLU A 111 -9.70 9.87 3.01
C GLU A 111 -10.47 8.71 2.37
N SER A 112 -10.05 8.28 1.19
CA SER A 112 -10.69 7.17 0.49
C SER A 112 -10.33 5.80 1.06
N ASN A 113 -9.28 5.70 1.89
CA ASN A 113 -8.73 4.46 2.43
C ASN A 113 -8.30 3.46 1.34
N ARG A 114 -7.81 3.96 0.22
CA ARG A 114 -7.42 3.18 -0.95
C ARG A 114 -5.93 3.31 -1.22
N MET A 115 -5.33 2.21 -1.61
CA MET A 115 -4.00 2.22 -2.21
C MET A 115 -4.17 2.29 -3.72
N THR A 116 -3.43 3.17 -4.39
CA THR A 116 -3.53 3.37 -5.84
C THR A 116 -2.15 3.27 -6.48
N THR A 117 -2.03 2.49 -7.55
CA THR A 117 -0.77 2.27 -8.27
C THR A 117 -0.99 1.93 -9.74
N PHE A 118 0.09 1.83 -10.47
CA PHE A 118 0.16 1.29 -11.83
C PHE A 118 1.48 0.55 -12.04
N ARG A 119 1.57 -0.25 -13.10
CA ARG A 119 2.80 -1.00 -13.41
C ARG A 119 3.86 -0.09 -14.00
N VAL A 120 5.07 -0.10 -13.40
CA VAL A 120 6.25 0.55 -13.97
C VAL A 120 7.30 -0.49 -14.40
N PRO A 121 8.17 -0.17 -15.38
CA PRO A 121 9.18 -1.12 -15.88
C PRO A 121 10.18 -1.58 -14.83
N ASN A 122 10.56 -0.71 -13.89
CA ASN A 122 11.48 -1.08 -12.81
C ASN A 122 10.71 -1.87 -11.73
N LEU A 123 10.84 -3.19 -11.79
CA LEU A 123 10.12 -4.12 -10.90
C LEU A 123 10.46 -3.89 -9.42
N GLU A 124 11.73 -3.71 -9.09
CA GLU A 124 12.17 -3.52 -7.70
C GLU A 124 11.56 -2.26 -7.08
N ARG A 125 11.62 -1.14 -7.83
CA ARG A 125 10.98 0.11 -7.41
C ARG A 125 9.47 -0.03 -7.27
N ASN A 126 8.84 -0.74 -8.21
CA ASN A 126 7.39 -0.96 -8.19
C ASN A 126 6.96 -1.75 -6.96
N ILE A 127 7.64 -2.85 -6.67
CA ILE A 127 7.39 -3.68 -5.50
C ILE A 127 7.59 -2.90 -4.19
N ALA A 128 8.72 -2.20 -4.06
CA ALA A 128 9.00 -1.41 -2.87
C ALA A 128 7.90 -0.37 -2.61
N THR A 129 7.46 0.36 -3.66
CA THR A 129 6.37 1.33 -3.54
C THR A 129 5.06 0.67 -3.13
N ILE A 130 4.68 -0.44 -3.78
CA ILE A 130 3.44 -1.16 -3.46
C ILE A 130 3.41 -1.59 -2.00
N ILE A 131 4.53 -2.13 -1.50
CA ILE A 131 4.63 -2.58 -0.11
C ILE A 131 4.60 -1.40 0.86
N HIS A 132 5.31 -0.32 0.53
CA HIS A 132 5.33 0.90 1.32
C HIS A 132 3.90 1.43 1.55
N GLU A 133 3.16 1.63 0.47
CA GLU A 133 1.80 2.17 0.53
C GLU A 133 0.79 1.21 1.17
N ALA A 134 0.92 -0.09 0.91
CA ALA A 134 0.10 -1.11 1.56
C ALA A 134 0.41 -1.25 3.05
N THR A 135 1.65 -0.94 3.49
CA THR A 135 2.00 -0.90 4.92
C THR A 135 1.29 0.25 5.62
N HIS A 136 1.21 1.44 5.01
CA HIS A 136 0.39 2.52 5.53
C HIS A 136 -1.06 2.09 5.66
N GLN A 137 -1.64 1.49 4.62
CA GLN A 137 -3.01 1.00 4.65
C GLN A 137 -3.24 0.01 5.80
N LEU A 138 -2.35 -0.97 5.98
CA LEU A 138 -2.44 -1.93 7.09
C LEU A 138 -2.37 -1.22 8.45
N ALA A 139 -1.36 -0.38 8.66
CA ALA A 139 -1.14 0.31 9.93
C ALA A 139 -2.36 1.12 10.38
N TYR A 140 -3.02 1.80 9.43
CA TYR A 140 -4.23 2.59 9.69
C TYR A 140 -5.50 1.76 9.83
N ASN A 141 -5.54 0.53 9.34
CA ASN A 141 -6.73 -0.32 9.39
C ASN A 141 -6.68 -1.39 10.49
N CYS A 142 -5.52 -1.63 11.11
CA CYS A 142 -5.35 -2.61 12.20
C CYS A 142 -5.23 -1.98 13.59
N GLY A 143 -5.40 -0.65 13.71
CA GLY A 143 -5.31 0.07 14.98
C GLY A 143 -3.89 0.40 15.45
N LEU A 144 -2.85 0.09 14.66
CA LEU A 144 -1.47 0.48 14.98
C LEU A 144 -1.29 2.00 14.86
N GLN A 145 -1.90 2.60 13.86
CA GLN A 145 -1.99 4.04 13.68
C GLN A 145 -3.47 4.47 13.59
N THR A 146 -3.75 5.72 13.94
CA THR A 146 -5.10 6.27 13.88
C THR A 146 -5.23 7.22 12.69
N ARG A 147 -6.18 6.94 11.80
CA ARG A 147 -6.48 7.85 10.69
C ARG A 147 -6.92 9.20 11.21
N PHE A 148 -6.46 10.26 10.54
CA PHE A 148 -6.78 11.66 10.87
C PHE A 148 -6.32 12.12 12.27
N ALA A 149 -5.48 11.33 12.96
CA ALA A 149 -4.78 11.79 14.15
C ALA A 149 -3.41 12.38 13.76
N ASP A 150 -2.84 13.12 14.68
CA ASP A 150 -1.48 13.68 14.54
C ASP A 150 -0.44 12.57 14.76
N ASN A 151 -0.31 11.68 13.78
CA ASN A 151 0.74 10.66 13.78
C ASN A 151 2.04 11.33 13.31
N PRO A 152 3.15 11.24 14.07
CA PRO A 152 4.41 11.80 13.60
C PRO A 152 4.83 11.18 12.25
N MET A 153 5.10 12.04 11.27
CA MET A 153 5.41 11.59 9.89
C MET A 153 6.58 10.60 9.87
N TRP A 154 7.64 10.87 10.65
CA TRP A 154 8.80 9.97 10.70
C TRP A 154 8.48 8.56 11.23
N VAL A 155 7.44 8.43 12.09
CA VAL A 155 6.97 7.11 12.55
C VAL A 155 6.23 6.39 11.45
N SER A 156 5.32 7.09 10.76
CA SER A 156 4.53 6.50 9.67
C SER A 156 5.43 6.06 8.52
N GLU A 157 6.31 6.94 8.05
CA GLU A 157 7.25 6.65 6.97
C GLU A 157 8.30 5.61 7.37
N GLY A 158 8.83 5.71 8.59
CA GLY A 158 9.78 4.74 9.12
C GLY A 158 9.19 3.33 9.21
N LEU A 159 7.92 3.21 9.59
CA LEU A 159 7.20 1.94 9.61
C LEU A 159 7.03 1.37 8.19
N ALA A 160 6.62 2.18 7.22
CA ALA A 160 6.47 1.75 5.83
C ALA A 160 7.83 1.31 5.25
N MET A 161 8.89 2.08 5.47
CA MET A 161 10.26 1.73 5.07
C MET A 161 10.77 0.46 5.72
N PHE A 162 10.37 0.17 6.94
CA PHE A 162 10.76 -1.04 7.68
C PHE A 162 10.24 -2.33 7.03
N PHE A 163 9.10 -2.27 6.36
CA PHE A 163 8.48 -3.40 5.67
C PHE A 163 8.76 -3.45 4.16
N GLU A 164 9.23 -2.38 3.51
CA GLU A 164 9.29 -2.23 2.05
C GLU A 164 10.36 -3.07 1.32
N SER A 165 11.22 -3.79 2.05
CA SER A 165 12.32 -4.58 1.48
C SER A 165 12.06 -6.08 1.61
N PRO A 166 11.15 -6.68 0.83
CA PRO A 166 10.82 -8.09 0.94
C PRO A 166 11.97 -8.98 0.46
N ASP A 167 12.10 -10.12 1.10
CA ASP A 167 12.96 -11.20 0.65
C ASP A 167 12.11 -12.27 -0.06
N PHE A 168 12.17 -12.30 -1.37
CA PHE A 168 11.42 -13.27 -2.19
C PHE A 168 12.06 -14.67 -2.23
N SER A 169 13.21 -14.89 -1.59
CA SER A 169 13.84 -16.21 -1.53
C SER A 169 13.00 -17.25 -0.78
N ASN A 170 12.00 -16.79 0.00
CA ASN A 170 11.05 -17.66 0.69
C ASN A 170 9.60 -17.28 0.36
N PRO A 171 8.91 -18.02 -0.52
CA PRO A 171 7.53 -17.73 -0.90
C PRO A 171 6.51 -17.86 0.23
N ARG A 172 6.87 -18.49 1.36
CA ARG A 172 5.98 -18.69 2.51
C ARG A 172 6.17 -17.67 3.63
N GLY A 173 7.18 -16.80 3.53
CA GLY A 173 7.53 -15.88 4.62
C GLY A 173 7.97 -14.52 4.14
N TRP A 174 7.69 -13.51 4.94
CA TRP A 174 8.17 -12.14 4.75
C TRP A 174 9.45 -11.95 5.55
N ARG A 175 10.60 -12.23 4.94
CA ARG A 175 11.91 -12.17 5.63
C ARG A 175 12.64 -10.83 5.48
N GLY A 176 12.09 -9.90 4.73
CA GLY A 176 12.73 -8.62 4.43
C GLY A 176 12.48 -7.52 5.47
N ILE A 177 11.73 -7.81 6.54
CA ILE A 177 11.37 -6.83 7.57
C ILE A 177 12.65 -6.29 8.23
N GLY A 178 12.79 -4.96 8.26
CA GLY A 178 13.93 -4.25 8.83
C GLY A 178 15.21 -4.27 7.99
N ARG A 179 15.19 -4.85 6.78
CA ARG A 179 16.32 -4.75 5.86
C ARG A 179 16.41 -3.38 5.22
N VAL A 180 17.65 -2.96 4.96
CA VAL A 180 17.89 -1.69 4.27
C VAL A 180 17.46 -1.81 2.81
N ASN A 181 16.60 -0.90 2.36
CA ASN A 181 16.27 -0.75 0.95
C ASN A 181 17.48 -0.21 0.18
N ALA A 182 18.08 -1.06 -0.67
CA ALA A 182 19.30 -0.72 -1.42
C ALA A 182 19.07 0.45 -2.40
N VAL A 183 17.86 0.59 -2.96
CA VAL A 183 17.50 1.69 -3.86
C VAL A 183 17.51 3.02 -3.10
N ASN A 184 16.85 3.07 -1.94
CA ASN A 184 16.79 4.26 -1.11
C ASN A 184 18.15 4.60 -0.49
N LEU A 185 18.93 3.60 -0.07
CA LEU A 185 20.30 3.82 0.38
C LEU A 185 21.19 4.41 -0.74
N GLY A 186 21.05 3.92 -1.96
CA GLY A 186 21.76 4.46 -3.12
C GLY A 186 21.40 5.91 -3.43
N ARG A 187 20.10 6.28 -3.27
CA ARG A 187 19.63 7.67 -3.40
C ARG A 187 20.20 8.55 -2.31
N PHE A 188 20.16 8.10 -1.07
CA PHE A 188 20.70 8.83 0.08
C PHE A 188 22.21 9.08 -0.07
N ARG A 189 22.99 8.08 -0.48
CA ARG A 189 24.42 8.24 -0.74
C ARG A 189 24.70 9.27 -1.83
N ARG A 190 23.94 9.26 -2.94
CA ARG A 190 24.07 10.28 -3.99
C ARG A 190 23.72 11.67 -3.47
N TYR A 191 22.68 11.81 -2.67
CA TYR A 191 22.33 13.07 -2.04
C TYR A 191 23.44 13.60 -1.14
N LEU A 192 24.04 12.77 -0.30
CA LEU A 192 25.19 13.16 0.52
C LEU A 192 26.40 13.60 -0.30
N SER A 193 26.73 12.86 -1.38
CA SER A 193 27.88 13.20 -2.23
C SER A 193 27.63 14.43 -3.13
N SER A 194 26.40 14.88 -3.28
CA SER A 194 26.05 16.10 -4.03
C SER A 194 25.91 17.36 -3.17
N ARG A 195 26.00 17.22 -1.84
CA ARG A 195 26.06 18.40 -0.96
C ARG A 195 27.45 19.03 -1.04
N PRO A 196 27.55 20.35 -1.26
CA PRO A 196 28.79 21.06 -0.94
C PRO A 196 29.04 20.89 0.55
N ASP A 197 30.29 20.68 0.94
CA ASP A 197 30.68 20.68 2.34
C ASP A 197 30.27 22.04 2.94
N ASP A 198 29.33 22.02 3.90
CA ASP A 198 29.03 23.15 4.78
C ASP A 198 30.09 23.23 5.87
#